data_39b7b6f249459f14c4627ddd91180eac
#
_entry.id   39b7b6f249459f14c4627ddd91180eac
#
_cell.length_a   1.000
_cell.length_b   1.000
_cell.length_c   1.000
_cell.angle_alpha   90.00
_cell.angle_beta   90.00
_cell.angle_gamma   90.00
#
_symmetry.space_group_name_H-M   'P 1'
#
loop_
_entity.id
_entity.type
_entity.pdbx_description
1 polymer ?
#
loop_
_entity_poly.entity_id
_entity_poly.type
_entity_poly.pdbx_seq_one_letter_code
_entity_poly.pdbx_strand_id
1 'polypeptide(L)'
;IVSKRTMSVLLAIAAIALQVWWQYPFFYNETKLPRAAIAAVSGASANTQDDYARLMTCNVFKGRADAQEIVDVVRSERVEVLALQETTDAFVDELNKAGIGDLLPYAQVASSDGVYGNGLWSASPLGDPADDDVDSSASFMPGATVAFNDGQTQIRFVSVHTTSPTDGYWQQWKRSLDELGRLRYDASRKYVFM
;
A
#
# COMPACT_ATOMS: atom_id res chain seq x y z
N ILE A 1 -12.02 -35.92 -39.45
CA ILE A 1 -13.03 -34.97 -38.96
C ILE A 1 -13.02 -35.07 -37.44
N VAL A 2 -12.60 -34.01 -36.75
CA VAL A 2 -12.58 -33.95 -35.27
C VAL A 2 -14.01 -33.89 -34.74
N SER A 3 -14.37 -34.75 -33.82
CA SER A 3 -15.71 -34.74 -33.25
C SER A 3 -15.95 -33.45 -32.46
N LYS A 4 -17.21 -33.02 -32.35
CA LYS A 4 -17.58 -31.83 -31.52
C LYS A 4 -17.09 -31.99 -30.09
N ARG A 5 -17.16 -33.18 -29.53
CA ARG A 5 -16.68 -33.49 -28.15
C ARG A 5 -15.16 -33.31 -28.03
N THR A 6 -14.40 -33.81 -29.03
CA THR A 6 -12.93 -33.65 -29.05
C THR A 6 -12.55 -32.15 -29.17
N MET A 7 -13.26 -31.40 -30.00
CA MET A 7 -13.03 -29.96 -30.13
C MET A 7 -13.29 -29.22 -28.80
N SER A 8 -14.38 -29.53 -28.10
CA SER A 8 -14.67 -28.90 -26.80
C SER A 8 -13.60 -29.23 -25.77
N VAL A 9 -13.09 -30.45 -25.74
CA VAL A 9 -12.00 -30.86 -24.84
C VAL A 9 -10.72 -30.08 -25.15
N LEU A 10 -10.35 -29.95 -26.43
CA LEU A 10 -9.16 -29.19 -26.85
C LEU A 10 -9.29 -27.71 -26.49
N LEU A 11 -10.46 -27.10 -26.68
CA LEU A 11 -10.71 -25.72 -26.27
C LEU A 11 -10.62 -25.54 -24.77
N ALA A 12 -11.13 -26.48 -23.98
CA ALA A 12 -11.03 -26.41 -22.52
C ALA A 12 -9.56 -26.50 -22.06
N ILE A 13 -8.77 -27.41 -22.66
CA ILE A 13 -7.34 -27.54 -22.34
C ILE A 13 -6.61 -26.24 -22.71
N ALA A 14 -6.88 -25.67 -23.88
CA ALA A 14 -6.28 -24.42 -24.31
C ALA A 14 -6.63 -23.25 -23.37
N ALA A 15 -7.88 -23.18 -22.92
CA ALA A 15 -8.33 -22.15 -21.96
C ALA A 15 -7.62 -22.31 -20.61
N ILE A 16 -7.49 -23.53 -20.10
CA ILE A 16 -6.75 -23.81 -18.84
C ILE A 16 -5.28 -23.44 -18.99
N ALA A 17 -4.64 -23.83 -20.10
CA ALA A 17 -3.24 -23.51 -20.36
C ALA A 17 -3.00 -21.98 -20.42
N LEU A 18 -3.91 -21.25 -21.09
CA LEU A 18 -3.87 -19.79 -21.15
C LEU A 18 -4.03 -19.16 -19.77
N GLN A 19 -4.97 -19.69 -18.95
CA GLN A 19 -5.22 -19.21 -17.61
C GLN A 19 -3.97 -19.43 -16.71
N VAL A 20 -3.38 -20.62 -16.75
CA VAL A 20 -2.15 -20.92 -16.00
C VAL A 20 -1.00 -20.02 -16.45
N TRP A 21 -0.81 -19.86 -17.75
CA TRP A 21 0.23 -18.98 -18.30
C TRP A 21 0.04 -17.52 -17.87
N TRP A 22 -1.19 -17.02 -17.85
CA TRP A 22 -1.50 -15.65 -17.42
C TRP A 22 -1.26 -15.44 -15.92
N GLN A 23 -1.59 -16.45 -15.11
CA GLN A 23 -1.40 -16.37 -13.65
C GLN A 23 0.03 -16.69 -13.20
N TYR A 24 0.84 -17.31 -14.06
CA TYR A 24 2.20 -17.73 -13.72
C TYR A 24 3.06 -16.63 -13.05
N PRO A 25 3.09 -15.36 -13.55
CA PRO A 25 3.88 -14.30 -12.92
C PRO A 25 3.47 -13.96 -11.49
N PHE A 26 2.25 -14.27 -11.07
CA PHE A 26 1.78 -14.01 -9.70
C PHE A 26 2.26 -15.07 -8.70
N PHE A 27 2.60 -16.26 -9.17
CA PHE A 27 3.09 -17.35 -8.34
C PHE A 27 4.60 -17.54 -8.42
N TYR A 28 5.22 -17.01 -9.45
CA TYR A 28 6.66 -17.11 -9.68
C TYR A 28 7.30 -15.75 -9.54
N ASN A 29 7.70 -15.43 -8.31
CA ASN A 29 8.42 -14.20 -8.05
C ASN A 29 9.93 -14.44 -8.31
N GLU A 30 10.37 -14.21 -9.53
CA GLU A 30 11.78 -14.39 -9.92
C GLU A 30 12.69 -13.25 -9.42
N THR A 31 12.11 -12.16 -8.95
CA THR A 31 12.88 -11.01 -8.47
C THR A 31 13.42 -11.31 -7.08
N LYS A 32 14.56 -11.96 -7.02
CA LYS A 32 15.33 -12.04 -5.77
C LYS A 32 15.77 -10.64 -5.41
N LEU A 33 15.43 -10.20 -4.21
CA LEU A 33 15.95 -8.94 -3.69
C LEU A 33 17.49 -8.94 -3.78
N PRO A 34 18.12 -7.83 -4.15
CA PRO A 34 19.55 -7.69 -4.10
C PRO A 34 20.08 -8.04 -2.70
N ARG A 35 21.25 -8.68 -2.62
CA ARG A 35 21.84 -9.02 -1.31
C ARG A 35 22.04 -7.82 -0.40
N ALA A 36 22.31 -6.65 -0.99
CA ALA A 36 22.43 -5.40 -0.26
C ALA A 36 21.08 -4.98 0.38
N ALA A 37 19.97 -5.13 -0.35
CA ALA A 37 18.64 -4.87 0.20
C ALA A 37 18.30 -5.83 1.35
N ILE A 38 18.58 -7.13 1.18
CA ILE A 38 18.36 -8.13 2.24
C ILE A 38 19.19 -7.78 3.48
N ALA A 39 20.45 -7.40 3.31
CA ALA A 39 21.33 -7.03 4.42
C ALA A 39 20.82 -5.76 5.15
N ALA A 40 20.45 -4.72 4.39
CA ALA A 40 19.96 -3.47 4.95
C ALA A 40 18.67 -3.67 5.77
N VAL A 41 17.69 -4.40 5.22
CA VAL A 41 16.39 -4.65 5.90
C VAL A 41 16.49 -5.78 6.96
N SER A 42 17.60 -6.48 7.08
CA SER A 42 17.81 -7.53 8.11
C SER A 42 18.42 -6.98 9.39
N GLY A 43 18.74 -5.70 9.46
CA GLY A 43 19.27 -5.04 10.66
C GLY A 43 18.32 -5.14 11.86
N ALA A 44 18.84 -4.87 13.06
CA ALA A 44 18.06 -4.99 14.31
C ALA A 44 17.04 -3.84 14.51
N SER A 45 17.19 -2.73 13.81
CA SER A 45 16.29 -1.56 13.88
C SER A 45 16.01 -1.02 12.48
N ALA A 46 14.93 -0.25 12.34
CA ALA A 46 14.68 0.53 11.13
C ALA A 46 15.85 1.48 10.86
N ASN A 47 16.32 1.54 9.63
CA ASN A 47 17.41 2.41 9.23
C ASN A 47 16.98 3.26 8.03
N THR A 48 16.59 4.48 8.31
CA THR A 48 16.09 5.43 7.30
C THR A 48 17.21 6.20 6.60
N GLN A 49 18.46 5.92 6.91
CA GLN A 49 19.62 6.58 6.31
C GLN A 49 20.16 5.87 5.06
N ASP A 50 19.69 4.65 4.80
CA ASP A 50 20.07 3.91 3.59
C ASP A 50 19.03 4.09 2.45
N ASP A 51 19.25 3.39 1.34
CA ASP A 51 18.39 3.43 0.15
C ASP A 51 17.27 2.37 0.17
N TYR A 52 17.08 1.67 1.28
CA TYR A 52 16.13 0.57 1.41
C TYR A 52 15.16 0.83 2.55
N ALA A 53 13.91 0.46 2.34
CA ALA A 53 12.88 0.56 3.37
C ALA A 53 11.97 -0.66 3.37
N ARG A 54 11.43 -1.02 4.55
CA ARG A 54 10.33 -1.97 4.69
C ARG A 54 9.02 -1.21 4.76
N LEU A 55 8.15 -1.54 3.82
CA LEU A 55 6.84 -0.93 3.68
C LEU A 55 5.76 -1.96 4.05
N MET A 56 4.72 -1.52 4.73
CA MET A 56 3.54 -2.32 5.02
C MET A 56 2.30 -1.55 4.63
N THR A 57 1.36 -2.21 3.97
CA THR A 57 0.02 -1.67 3.74
C THR A 57 -1.02 -2.69 4.19
N CYS A 58 -2.09 -2.22 4.82
CA CYS A 58 -3.17 -3.07 5.33
C CYS A 58 -4.49 -2.31 5.39
N ASN A 59 -5.54 -2.87 4.79
CA ASN A 59 -6.89 -2.40 5.01
C ASN A 59 -7.40 -2.96 6.35
N VAL A 60 -7.77 -2.09 7.28
CA VAL A 60 -8.19 -2.45 8.64
C VAL A 60 -9.70 -2.69 8.78
N PHE A 61 -10.40 -2.78 7.67
CA PHE A 61 -11.82 -3.12 7.59
C PHE A 61 -12.70 -2.30 8.56
N LYS A 62 -12.79 -0.99 8.34
CA LYS A 62 -13.56 -0.06 9.19
C LYS A 62 -13.07 -0.04 10.64
N GLY A 63 -11.77 -0.15 10.83
CA GLY A 63 -11.15 -0.19 12.14
C GLY A 63 -11.43 -1.45 12.94
N ARG A 64 -11.71 -2.60 12.30
CA ARG A 64 -12.00 -3.87 12.98
C ARG A 64 -10.80 -4.80 13.11
N ALA A 65 -9.68 -4.45 12.53
CA ALA A 65 -8.44 -5.20 12.71
C ALA A 65 -7.97 -5.10 14.17
N ASP A 66 -7.15 -6.03 14.60
CA ASP A 66 -6.51 -5.99 15.91
C ASP A 66 -5.31 -5.02 15.86
N ALA A 67 -5.41 -3.91 16.61
CA ALA A 67 -4.38 -2.88 16.63
C ALA A 67 -3.07 -3.39 17.25
N GLN A 68 -3.14 -4.30 18.24
CA GLN A 68 -1.95 -4.88 18.85
C GLN A 68 -1.22 -5.81 17.86
N GLU A 69 -1.95 -6.61 17.10
CA GLU A 69 -1.37 -7.49 16.08
C GLU A 69 -0.65 -6.66 14.99
N ILE A 70 -1.23 -5.54 14.56
CA ILE A 70 -0.57 -4.64 13.61
C ILE A 70 0.75 -4.10 14.18
N VAL A 71 0.75 -3.62 15.42
CA VAL A 71 1.96 -3.11 16.08
C VAL A 71 3.02 -4.20 16.23
N ASP A 72 2.61 -5.43 16.54
CA ASP A 72 3.52 -6.56 16.65
C ASP A 72 4.14 -6.95 15.31
N VAL A 73 3.38 -6.90 14.22
CA VAL A 73 3.90 -7.09 12.86
C VAL A 73 4.85 -5.95 12.48
N VAL A 74 4.48 -4.70 12.72
CA VAL A 74 5.36 -3.54 12.47
C VAL A 74 6.70 -3.71 13.18
N ARG A 75 6.68 -4.15 14.44
CA ARG A 75 7.89 -4.40 15.24
C ARG A 75 8.70 -5.58 14.71
N SER A 76 8.07 -6.73 14.49
CA SER A 76 8.76 -7.95 14.07
C SER A 76 9.35 -7.82 12.67
N GLU A 77 8.65 -7.15 11.76
CA GLU A 77 9.06 -6.93 10.39
C GLU A 77 9.91 -5.66 10.22
N ARG A 78 10.07 -4.86 11.28
CA ARG A 78 10.83 -3.60 11.24
C ARG A 78 10.36 -2.66 10.14
N VAL A 79 9.04 -2.47 10.08
CA VAL A 79 8.39 -1.60 9.10
C VAL A 79 8.82 -0.14 9.34
N GLU A 80 9.16 0.57 8.28
CA GLU A 80 9.60 1.96 8.32
C GLU A 80 8.52 2.93 7.83
N VAL A 81 7.66 2.46 6.90
CA VAL A 81 6.49 3.21 6.45
C VAL A 81 5.28 2.28 6.43
N LEU A 82 4.23 2.66 7.14
CA LEU A 82 2.97 1.94 7.26
C LEU A 82 1.86 2.78 6.66
N ALA A 83 1.06 2.19 5.76
CA ALA A 83 -0.18 2.77 5.26
C ALA A 83 -1.36 1.89 5.67
N LEU A 84 -2.36 2.49 6.31
CA LEU A 84 -3.59 1.81 6.69
C LEU A 84 -4.79 2.43 5.99
N GLN A 85 -5.69 1.59 5.49
CA GLN A 85 -6.93 2.00 4.85
C GLN A 85 -8.12 1.61 5.71
N GLU A 86 -9.20 2.37 5.60
CA GLU A 86 -10.43 2.26 6.39
C GLU A 86 -10.19 2.50 7.89
N THR A 87 -9.32 3.46 8.23
CA THR A 87 -9.06 3.86 9.61
C THR A 87 -10.18 4.73 10.17
N THR A 88 -10.65 4.39 11.37
CA THR A 88 -11.58 5.22 12.17
C THR A 88 -10.83 5.89 13.31
N ASP A 89 -11.41 6.95 13.91
CA ASP A 89 -10.83 7.61 15.07
C ASP A 89 -10.59 6.62 16.22
N ALA A 90 -11.59 5.78 16.50
CA ALA A 90 -11.49 4.77 17.55
C ALA A 90 -10.33 3.79 17.31
N PHE A 91 -10.15 3.35 16.06
CA PHE A 91 -9.04 2.46 15.71
C PHE A 91 -7.67 3.15 15.84
N VAL A 92 -7.57 4.41 15.44
CA VAL A 92 -6.33 5.20 15.61
C VAL A 92 -5.98 5.35 17.08
N ASP A 93 -6.98 5.57 17.96
CA ASP A 93 -6.78 5.59 19.41
C ASP A 93 -6.29 4.25 19.96
N GLU A 94 -6.84 3.12 19.48
CA GLU A 94 -6.37 1.79 19.86
C GLU A 94 -4.95 1.51 19.37
N LEU A 95 -4.63 1.90 18.14
CA LEU A 95 -3.29 1.78 17.57
C LEU A 95 -2.25 2.59 18.37
N ASN A 96 -2.62 3.80 18.79
CA ASN A 96 -1.77 4.63 19.64
C ASN A 96 -1.57 4.00 21.04
N LYS A 97 -2.62 3.45 21.66
CA LYS A 97 -2.53 2.72 22.93
C LYS A 97 -1.68 1.46 22.82
N ALA A 98 -1.70 0.78 21.67
CA ALA A 98 -0.86 -0.39 21.39
C ALA A 98 0.63 -0.02 21.17
N GLY A 99 0.97 1.28 21.08
CA GLY A 99 2.34 1.76 21.02
C GLY A 99 2.93 1.93 19.65
N ILE A 100 2.10 2.20 18.62
CA ILE A 100 2.60 2.49 17.27
C ILE A 100 3.56 3.69 17.25
N GLY A 101 3.30 4.71 18.07
CA GLY A 101 4.12 5.91 18.18
C GLY A 101 5.55 5.67 18.66
N ASP A 102 5.81 4.57 19.36
CA ASP A 102 7.16 4.18 19.80
C ASP A 102 8.00 3.61 18.63
N LEU A 103 7.33 3.11 17.60
CA LEU A 103 7.94 2.50 16.40
C LEU A 103 7.95 3.47 15.22
N LEU A 104 6.82 4.14 14.99
CA LEU A 104 6.57 5.05 13.88
C LEU A 104 6.03 6.39 14.42
N PRO A 105 6.91 7.26 14.95
CA PRO A 105 6.49 8.46 15.68
C PRO A 105 5.88 9.58 14.81
N TYR A 106 6.04 9.48 13.49
CA TYR A 106 5.52 10.48 12.57
C TYR A 106 4.31 9.94 11.83
N ALA A 107 3.20 10.67 11.85
CA ALA A 107 1.97 10.22 11.23
C ALA A 107 1.26 11.36 10.49
N GLN A 108 0.64 11.01 9.38
CA GLN A 108 -0.34 11.81 8.66
C GLN A 108 -1.62 10.97 8.55
N VAL A 109 -2.65 11.33 9.31
CA VAL A 109 -3.87 10.54 9.45
C VAL A 109 -5.07 11.40 9.09
N ALA A 110 -5.87 10.91 8.17
CA ALA A 110 -7.19 11.44 7.82
C ALA A 110 -8.22 10.34 8.09
N SER A 111 -8.49 10.08 9.38
CA SER A 111 -9.47 9.09 9.81
C SER A 111 -10.90 9.54 9.55
N SER A 112 -11.80 8.60 9.37
CA SER A 112 -13.21 8.86 9.17
C SER A 112 -14.03 7.64 9.53
N ASP A 113 -15.27 7.84 9.92
CA ASP A 113 -16.20 6.73 10.11
C ASP A 113 -16.42 5.95 8.79
N GLY A 114 -16.52 4.64 8.93
CA GLY A 114 -16.78 3.74 7.81
C GLY A 114 -15.53 3.39 6.99
N VAL A 115 -15.54 3.65 5.68
CA VAL A 115 -14.52 3.16 4.72
C VAL A 115 -13.62 4.27 4.15
N TYR A 116 -13.80 5.51 4.59
CA TYR A 116 -13.20 6.66 3.92
C TYR A 116 -11.88 7.12 4.54
N GLY A 117 -11.61 6.75 5.80
CA GLY A 117 -10.42 7.17 6.52
C GLY A 117 -9.19 6.35 6.13
N ASN A 118 -8.06 7.03 6.01
CA ASN A 118 -6.76 6.39 5.78
C ASN A 118 -5.69 7.07 6.64
N GLY A 119 -4.55 6.40 6.80
CA GLY A 119 -3.42 6.94 7.53
C GLY A 119 -2.09 6.47 6.99
N LEU A 120 -1.06 7.27 7.24
CA LEU A 120 0.33 7.01 6.92
C LEU A 120 1.17 7.24 8.18
N TRP A 121 2.00 6.27 8.57
CA TRP A 121 2.94 6.36 9.69
C TRP A 121 4.35 6.10 9.20
N SER A 122 5.33 6.74 9.80
CA SER A 122 6.73 6.65 9.40
C SER A 122 7.68 6.67 10.59
N ALA A 123 8.78 5.93 10.47
CA ALA A 123 9.92 6.01 11.38
C ALA A 123 10.73 7.32 11.18
N SER A 124 10.62 7.95 10.02
CA SER A 124 11.28 9.22 9.67
C SER A 124 10.30 10.38 9.62
N PRO A 125 10.79 11.63 9.82
CA PRO A 125 9.98 12.82 9.67
C PRO A 125 9.24 12.88 8.32
N LEU A 126 7.98 13.32 8.37
CA LEU A 126 7.12 13.49 7.21
C LEU A 126 7.20 14.95 6.70
N GLY A 127 7.65 15.12 5.46
CA GLY A 127 7.66 16.39 4.75
C GLY A 127 6.37 16.59 3.95
N ASP A 128 5.93 17.84 3.82
CA ASP A 128 4.74 18.24 3.05
C ASP A 128 3.51 17.33 3.30
N PRO A 129 3.08 17.12 4.56
CA PRO A 129 1.95 16.26 4.85
C PRO A 129 0.66 16.83 4.27
N ALA A 130 -0.19 15.97 3.71
CA ALA A 130 -1.50 16.33 3.16
C ALA A 130 -2.54 15.28 3.57
N ASP A 131 -3.76 15.73 3.89
CA ASP A 131 -4.87 14.85 4.23
C ASP A 131 -5.41 14.10 3.01
N ASP A 132 -5.27 14.70 1.84
CA ASP A 132 -5.70 14.11 0.57
C ASP A 132 -4.78 14.56 -0.57
N ASP A 133 -4.03 13.63 -1.11
CA ASP A 133 -3.16 13.85 -2.28
C ASP A 133 -3.89 13.54 -3.60
N VAL A 134 -5.05 12.89 -3.52
CA VAL A 134 -5.76 12.37 -4.69
C VAL A 134 -7.18 12.92 -4.72
N ASP A 135 -7.41 13.96 -5.51
CA ASP A 135 -8.75 14.61 -5.66
C ASP A 135 -9.76 13.66 -6.35
N SER A 136 -10.10 12.58 -5.67
CA SER A 136 -10.95 11.52 -6.20
C SER A 136 -12.37 11.52 -5.63
N SER A 137 -12.61 12.22 -4.52
CA SER A 137 -13.82 12.16 -3.70
C SER A 137 -14.23 10.73 -3.28
N ALA A 138 -13.29 9.80 -3.26
CA ALA A 138 -13.54 8.40 -2.91
C ALA A 138 -13.32 8.14 -1.42
N SER A 139 -12.14 8.51 -0.94
CA SER A 139 -11.69 8.43 0.45
C SER A 139 -10.63 9.51 0.67
N PHE A 140 -10.30 9.81 1.90
CA PHE A 140 -9.09 10.58 2.16
C PHE A 140 -7.88 9.71 1.80
N MET A 141 -6.99 10.25 0.97
CA MET A 141 -5.76 9.56 0.56
C MET A 141 -4.55 10.36 1.03
N PRO A 142 -4.24 10.31 2.34
CA PRO A 142 -3.17 11.10 2.91
C PRO A 142 -1.82 10.75 2.30
N GLY A 143 -1.03 11.78 2.08
CA GLY A 143 0.30 11.66 1.53
C GLY A 143 1.31 12.48 2.29
N ALA A 144 2.56 12.00 2.28
CA ALA A 144 3.69 12.71 2.84
C ALA A 144 4.99 12.25 2.19
N THR A 145 6.01 13.10 2.26
CA THR A 145 7.33 12.83 1.72
C THR A 145 8.25 12.30 2.82
N VAL A 146 8.90 11.17 2.56
CA VAL A 146 9.95 10.61 3.41
C VAL A 146 11.31 10.76 2.71
N ALA A 147 12.29 11.21 3.47
CA ALA A 147 13.66 11.35 2.99
C ALA A 147 14.49 10.10 3.38
N PHE A 148 15.24 9.59 2.41
CA PHE A 148 16.18 8.47 2.56
C PHE A 148 17.59 8.93 2.16
N ASN A 149 18.58 8.11 2.49
CA ASN A 149 19.98 8.36 2.10
C ASN A 149 20.44 9.77 2.48
N ASP A 150 20.32 10.11 3.77
CA ASP A 150 20.67 11.43 4.33
C ASP A 150 19.99 12.61 3.59
N GLY A 151 18.76 12.40 3.13
CA GLY A 151 17.96 13.42 2.44
C GLY A 151 18.19 13.52 0.92
N GLN A 152 19.08 12.71 0.37
CA GLN A 152 19.39 12.74 -1.07
C GLN A 152 18.25 12.15 -1.93
N THR A 153 17.48 11.21 -1.36
CA THR A 153 16.34 10.59 -2.02
C THR A 153 15.06 10.95 -1.28
N GLN A 154 14.14 11.59 -1.98
CA GLN A 154 12.82 11.91 -1.44
C GLN A 154 11.76 11.12 -2.18
N ILE A 155 10.90 10.46 -1.44
CA ILE A 155 9.81 9.64 -1.97
C ILE A 155 8.50 10.09 -1.32
N ARG A 156 7.51 10.39 -2.15
CA ARG A 156 6.16 10.69 -1.69
C ARG A 156 5.37 9.40 -1.55
N PHE A 157 4.96 9.08 -0.34
CA PHE A 157 4.06 7.97 -0.04
C PHE A 157 2.64 8.49 0.03
N VAL A 158 1.71 7.72 -0.52
CA VAL A 158 0.28 8.01 -0.47
C VAL A 158 -0.45 6.74 -0.05
N SER A 159 -1.23 6.82 1.03
CA SER A 159 -2.13 5.73 1.44
C SER A 159 -3.38 5.75 0.56
N VAL A 160 -3.54 4.74 -0.28
CA VAL A 160 -4.56 4.73 -1.34
C VAL A 160 -5.69 3.77 -1.02
N HIS A 161 -6.92 4.27 -1.10
CA HIS A 161 -8.12 3.45 -1.03
C HIS A 161 -9.17 3.96 -2.02
N THR A 162 -9.33 3.29 -3.14
CA THR A 162 -10.36 3.62 -4.13
C THR A 162 -11.70 2.99 -3.78
N THR A 163 -12.80 3.56 -4.26
CA THR A 163 -14.09 2.86 -4.20
C THR A 163 -14.08 1.59 -5.04
N SER A 164 -14.93 0.63 -4.69
CA SER A 164 -15.12 -0.56 -5.53
C SER A 164 -15.83 -0.19 -6.84
N PRO A 165 -15.47 -0.80 -7.99
CA PRO A 165 -16.10 -0.54 -9.30
C PRO A 165 -17.47 -1.23 -9.41
N THR A 166 -18.39 -0.90 -8.49
CA THR A 166 -19.76 -1.40 -8.48
C THR A 166 -20.72 -0.41 -9.12
N ASP A 167 -21.96 -0.84 -9.37
CA ASP A 167 -23.01 0.04 -9.90
C ASP A 167 -23.18 1.29 -9.02
N GLY A 168 -23.16 2.46 -9.65
CA GLY A 168 -23.23 3.76 -8.98
C GLY A 168 -21.85 4.35 -8.56
N TYR A 169 -20.80 3.55 -8.38
CA TYR A 169 -19.47 4.02 -7.95
C TYR A 169 -18.38 3.89 -9.02
N TRP A 170 -18.69 3.30 -10.16
CA TRP A 170 -17.76 3.10 -11.26
C TRP A 170 -17.07 4.40 -11.73
N GLN A 171 -17.79 5.53 -11.83
CA GLN A 171 -17.21 6.80 -12.25
C GLN A 171 -16.24 7.35 -11.21
N GLN A 172 -16.54 7.19 -9.92
CA GLN A 172 -15.69 7.61 -8.83
C GLN A 172 -14.41 6.76 -8.78
N TRP A 173 -14.53 5.44 -8.92
CA TRP A 173 -13.41 4.53 -9.07
C TRP A 173 -12.50 4.92 -10.23
N LYS A 174 -13.10 5.13 -11.42
CA LYS A 174 -12.35 5.55 -12.60
C LYS A 174 -11.61 6.88 -12.37
N ARG A 175 -12.25 7.86 -11.76
CA ARG A 175 -11.64 9.16 -11.43
C ARG A 175 -10.42 8.97 -10.52
N SER A 176 -10.54 8.15 -9.47
CA SER A 176 -9.41 7.85 -8.57
C SER A 176 -8.22 7.28 -9.33
N LEU A 177 -8.46 6.35 -10.26
CA LEU A 177 -7.38 5.78 -11.08
C LEU A 177 -6.77 6.80 -12.06
N ASP A 178 -7.59 7.67 -12.65
CA ASP A 178 -7.12 8.73 -13.55
C ASP A 178 -6.23 9.74 -12.79
N GLU A 179 -6.60 10.13 -11.55
CA GLU A 179 -5.78 11.01 -10.71
C GLU A 179 -4.47 10.35 -10.26
N LEU A 180 -4.52 9.10 -9.79
CA LEU A 180 -3.31 8.32 -9.47
C LEU A 180 -2.38 8.21 -10.69
N GLY A 181 -2.96 8.02 -11.87
CA GLY A 181 -2.21 8.00 -13.13
C GLY A 181 -1.50 9.33 -13.41
N ARG A 182 -2.15 10.46 -13.16
CA ARG A 182 -1.55 11.80 -13.32
C ARG A 182 -0.40 12.03 -12.36
N LEU A 183 -0.58 11.70 -11.08
CA LEU A 183 0.48 11.80 -10.06
C LEU A 183 1.69 10.94 -10.42
N ARG A 184 1.48 9.73 -10.91
CA ARG A 184 2.57 8.83 -11.34
C ARG A 184 3.44 9.45 -12.44
N TYR A 185 2.86 10.24 -13.33
CA TYR A 185 3.57 10.87 -14.44
C TYR A 185 4.11 12.27 -14.11
N ASP A 186 3.91 12.74 -12.88
CA ASP A 186 4.57 13.96 -12.41
C ASP A 186 6.08 13.69 -12.23
N ALA A 187 6.87 14.25 -13.14
CA ALA A 187 8.32 14.07 -13.14
C ALA A 187 9.02 14.82 -11.99
N SER A 188 8.31 15.69 -11.27
CA SER A 188 8.87 16.49 -10.17
C SER A 188 9.05 15.66 -8.88
N ARG A 189 8.32 14.57 -8.73
CA ARG A 189 8.32 13.73 -7.52
C ARG A 189 8.34 12.25 -7.85
N LYS A 190 8.93 11.46 -6.95
CA LYS A 190 8.82 9.99 -6.98
C LYS A 190 7.69 9.57 -6.04
N TYR A 191 6.72 8.85 -6.55
CA TYR A 191 5.56 8.37 -5.79
C TYR A 191 5.63 6.89 -5.50
N VAL A 192 5.18 6.51 -4.30
CA VAL A 192 4.83 5.14 -3.91
C VAL A 192 3.39 5.16 -3.41
N PHE A 193 2.51 4.50 -4.13
CA PHE A 193 1.10 4.31 -3.76
C PHE A 193 0.97 3.00 -2.98
N MET A 194 0.39 3.06 -1.80
CA MET A 194 0.30 1.95 -0.84
C MET A 194 -1.16 1.61 -0.53
#